data_3725dbb79593006a71ecb66b1d6cbc14
#
_entry.id   3725dbb79593006a71ecb66b1d6cbc14
#
_cell.length_a   1.000
_cell.length_b   1.000
_cell.length_c   1.000
_cell.angle_alpha   90.00
_cell.angle_beta   90.00
_cell.angle_gamma   90.00
#
_symmetry.space_group_name_H-M   'P 1'
#
loop_
_entity.id
_entity.type
_entity.pdbx_description
1 polymer ?
#
loop_
_entity_poly.entity_id
_entity_poly.type
_entity_poly.pdbx_seq_one_letter_code
_entity_poly.pdbx_strand_id
1 'polypeptide(L)'
;GELCSRSTRYRLMALFAIADLHLSLGEDKPMDIFAGWSDYVSRLENNWRKLVTDNDTVVVSGDISWAMKLEETLTDFTFVQNLPGKKIFLKGNHDYWWSTKTKMDVFLKNNSLDTISILFNNSYVVDGYAICGTRGWFLENESQNDIKVLNREVGRLEASIQSAVKTGKEPIVFLHYPPVYGTTKCDEIFNVLLKYNIKKCYYGHLHGKKNMRFAVEGEYEGIDFKLISCDRLSFMPILVR
;
A
#
# COMPACT_ATOMS: atom_id res chain seq x y z
N GLY A 1 9.19 37.36 -35.29
CA GLY A 1 9.63 36.12 -34.70
C GLY A 1 9.06 36.01 -33.29
N GLU A 2 7.94 35.32 -33.17
CA GLU A 2 7.33 35.04 -31.85
C GLU A 2 8.05 33.85 -31.20
N LEU A 3 8.76 34.15 -30.13
CA LEU A 3 9.32 33.14 -29.22
C LEU A 3 8.17 32.49 -28.43
N CYS A 4 7.73 31.34 -28.89
CA CYS A 4 6.82 30.48 -28.13
C CYS A 4 7.57 29.98 -26.87
N SER A 5 7.34 30.65 -25.73
CA SER A 5 7.83 30.21 -24.45
C SER A 5 7.08 28.90 -24.08
N ARG A 6 7.75 27.76 -24.27
CA ARG A 6 7.32 26.51 -23.69
C ARG A 6 7.43 26.66 -22.18
N SER A 7 6.33 27.03 -21.54
CA SER A 7 6.17 26.91 -20.09
C SER A 7 6.39 25.45 -19.71
N THR A 8 7.56 25.14 -19.18
CA THR A 8 7.83 23.89 -18.52
C THR A 8 6.96 23.89 -17.25
N ARG A 9 5.73 23.38 -17.34
CA ARG A 9 4.95 23.09 -16.15
C ARG A 9 5.74 22.07 -15.36
N TYR A 10 6.41 22.51 -14.31
CA TYR A 10 6.91 21.62 -13.26
C TYR A 10 5.70 20.83 -12.77
N ARG A 11 5.60 19.57 -13.17
CA ARG A 11 4.61 18.66 -12.59
C ARG A 11 4.99 18.52 -11.13
N LEU A 12 4.15 19.01 -10.23
CA LEU A 12 4.29 18.81 -8.80
C LEU A 12 4.37 17.29 -8.54
N MET A 13 5.16 16.91 -7.56
CA MET A 13 5.21 15.53 -7.05
C MET A 13 3.79 15.05 -6.80
N ALA A 14 3.44 13.89 -7.33
CA ALA A 14 2.13 13.27 -7.11
C ALA A 14 2.26 12.03 -6.23
N LEU A 15 1.20 11.75 -5.47
CA LEU A 15 1.06 10.54 -4.67
C LEU A 15 0.12 9.58 -5.38
N PHE A 16 0.60 8.36 -5.61
CA PHE A 16 -0.17 7.25 -6.16
C PHE A 16 -0.31 6.12 -5.14
N ALA A 17 -1.26 5.23 -5.37
CA ALA A 17 -1.48 4.05 -4.54
C ALA A 17 -1.88 2.83 -5.37
N ILE A 18 -1.46 1.67 -4.91
CA ILE A 18 -1.84 0.34 -5.38
C ILE A 18 -1.59 -0.66 -4.26
N ALA A 19 -2.17 -1.84 -4.32
CA ALA A 19 -1.92 -2.94 -3.39
C ALA A 19 -1.86 -4.27 -4.11
N ASP A 20 -1.37 -5.30 -3.42
CA ASP A 20 -1.52 -6.69 -3.83
C ASP A 20 -0.83 -7.00 -5.16
N LEU A 21 0.45 -6.63 -5.28
CA LEU A 21 1.23 -6.89 -6.49
C LEU A 21 1.45 -8.38 -6.72
N HIS A 22 1.52 -9.18 -5.63
CA HIS A 22 1.70 -10.62 -5.68
C HIS A 22 2.82 -11.07 -6.64
N LEU A 23 3.94 -10.36 -6.60
CA LEU A 23 5.07 -10.70 -7.46
C LEU A 23 5.66 -12.06 -7.05
N SER A 24 6.10 -12.82 -8.05
CA SER A 24 6.73 -14.13 -7.88
C SER A 24 7.79 -14.37 -8.95
N LEU A 25 8.57 -13.33 -9.26
CA LEU A 25 9.57 -13.39 -10.33
C LEU A 25 10.76 -14.27 -9.96
N GLY A 26 11.01 -14.47 -8.67
CA GLY A 26 12.00 -15.38 -8.12
C GLY A 26 11.44 -16.70 -7.60
N GLU A 27 10.10 -16.88 -7.63
CA GLU A 27 9.40 -18.02 -7.03
C GLU A 27 8.42 -18.66 -8.02
N ASP A 28 8.20 -19.96 -7.88
CA ASP A 28 7.21 -20.70 -8.69
C ASP A 28 5.81 -20.58 -8.06
N LYS A 29 5.20 -19.40 -8.17
CA LYS A 29 3.83 -19.12 -7.74
C LYS A 29 3.08 -18.31 -8.79
N PRO A 30 2.62 -18.95 -9.87
CA PRO A 30 1.96 -18.25 -10.97
C PRO A 30 0.62 -17.67 -10.51
N MET A 31 0.45 -16.36 -10.66
CA MET A 31 -0.82 -15.66 -10.43
C MET A 31 -1.71 -15.63 -11.68
N ASP A 32 -1.16 -15.87 -12.85
CA ASP A 32 -1.84 -15.88 -14.16
C ASP A 32 -2.87 -17.03 -14.33
N ILE A 33 -2.85 -18.00 -13.42
CA ILE A 33 -3.91 -19.02 -13.30
C ILE A 33 -5.24 -18.45 -12.81
N PHE A 34 -5.25 -17.28 -12.20
CA PHE A 34 -6.46 -16.62 -11.72
C PHE A 34 -7.10 -15.74 -12.82
N ALA A 35 -8.42 -15.74 -12.86
CA ALA A 35 -9.17 -14.94 -13.83
C ALA A 35 -8.83 -13.45 -13.70
N GLY A 36 -8.42 -12.83 -14.80
CA GLY A 36 -8.06 -11.41 -14.85
C GLY A 36 -6.58 -11.10 -14.57
N TRP A 37 -5.76 -12.12 -14.23
CA TRP A 37 -4.34 -11.95 -13.92
C TRP A 37 -3.39 -12.30 -15.08
N SER A 38 -3.91 -12.61 -16.26
CA SER A 38 -3.07 -12.87 -17.44
C SER A 38 -2.13 -11.69 -17.71
N ASP A 39 -0.85 -11.97 -17.95
CA ASP A 39 0.20 -10.99 -18.24
C ASP A 39 0.28 -9.82 -17.24
N TYR A 40 -0.11 -10.07 -15.99
CA TYR A 40 -0.31 -9.02 -15.00
C TYR A 40 0.96 -8.21 -14.73
N VAL A 41 2.14 -8.82 -14.74
CA VAL A 41 3.43 -8.14 -14.51
C VAL A 41 3.70 -7.13 -15.62
N SER A 42 3.53 -7.52 -16.88
CA SER A 42 3.71 -6.61 -18.03
C SER A 42 2.66 -5.49 -18.02
N ARG A 43 1.42 -5.81 -17.67
CA ARG A 43 0.34 -4.81 -17.53
C ARG A 43 0.64 -3.80 -16.43
N LEU A 44 1.08 -4.28 -15.27
CA LEU A 44 1.50 -3.46 -14.14
C LEU A 44 2.63 -2.51 -14.56
N GLU A 45 3.70 -3.05 -15.16
CA GLU A 45 4.85 -2.27 -15.59
C GLU A 45 4.45 -1.19 -16.60
N ASN A 46 3.73 -1.57 -17.66
CA ASN A 46 3.30 -0.65 -18.70
C ASN A 46 2.41 0.48 -18.16
N ASN A 47 1.45 0.15 -17.29
CA ASN A 47 0.54 1.12 -16.69
C ASN A 47 1.29 2.05 -15.72
N TRP A 48 2.18 1.48 -14.90
CA TRP A 48 3.00 2.26 -13.97
C TRP A 48 3.88 3.29 -14.71
N ARG A 49 4.61 2.85 -15.74
CA ARG A 49 5.49 3.74 -16.54
C ARG A 49 4.74 4.82 -17.31
N LYS A 50 3.46 4.60 -17.65
CA LYS A 50 2.61 5.62 -18.29
C LYS A 50 2.19 6.74 -17.35
N LEU A 51 2.01 6.44 -16.06
CA LEU A 51 1.37 7.35 -15.10
C LEU A 51 2.37 7.99 -14.14
N VAL A 52 3.32 7.21 -13.66
CA VAL A 52 4.26 7.58 -12.60
C VAL A 52 5.56 8.10 -13.20
N THR A 53 6.07 9.20 -12.67
CA THR A 53 7.38 9.77 -12.99
C THR A 53 8.36 9.56 -11.83
N ASP A 54 9.66 9.81 -12.06
CA ASP A 54 10.69 9.65 -11.03
C ASP A 54 10.50 10.59 -9.82
N ASN A 55 9.75 11.68 -9.98
CA ASN A 55 9.44 12.61 -8.90
C ASN A 55 8.24 12.19 -8.06
N ASP A 56 7.44 11.23 -8.51
CA ASP A 56 6.23 10.80 -7.84
C ASP A 56 6.54 9.76 -6.75
N THR A 57 5.55 9.49 -5.91
CA THR A 57 5.62 8.44 -4.88
C THR A 57 4.42 7.50 -5.03
N VAL A 58 4.65 6.21 -4.89
CA VAL A 58 3.60 5.18 -4.91
C VAL A 58 3.58 4.43 -3.58
N VAL A 59 2.45 4.42 -2.90
CA VAL A 59 2.23 3.55 -1.75
C VAL A 59 1.76 2.19 -2.25
N VAL A 60 2.44 1.13 -1.80
CA VAL A 60 2.06 -0.27 -2.07
C VAL A 60 1.54 -0.90 -0.79
N SER A 61 0.23 -1.09 -0.71
CA SER A 61 -0.47 -1.48 0.52
C SER A 61 -0.51 -2.98 0.76
N GLY A 62 0.67 -3.61 0.80
CA GLY A 62 0.85 -5.01 1.17
C GLY A 62 0.69 -6.01 0.03
N ASP A 63 0.97 -7.26 0.36
CA ASP A 63 1.01 -8.41 -0.56
C ASP A 63 1.87 -8.12 -1.80
N ILE A 64 3.13 -7.77 -1.54
CA ILE A 64 4.08 -7.30 -2.54
C ILE A 64 4.73 -8.47 -3.25
N SER A 65 5.22 -9.46 -2.49
CA SER A 65 5.97 -10.61 -2.99
C SER A 65 5.59 -11.90 -2.28
N TRP A 66 5.56 -13.00 -3.05
CA TRP A 66 5.35 -14.35 -2.52
C TRP A 66 6.57 -14.97 -1.86
N ALA A 67 7.71 -14.28 -1.83
CA ALA A 67 8.91 -14.77 -1.16
C ALA A 67 8.64 -15.13 0.30
N MET A 68 9.30 -16.19 0.78
CA MET A 68 9.16 -16.64 2.17
C MET A 68 10.17 -15.96 3.10
N LYS A 69 11.30 -15.50 2.56
CA LYS A 69 12.39 -14.84 3.29
C LYS A 69 12.75 -13.52 2.62
N LEU A 70 13.32 -12.61 3.41
CA LEU A 70 13.68 -11.27 2.93
C LEU A 70 14.68 -11.32 1.77
N GLU A 71 15.66 -12.22 1.83
CA GLU A 71 16.68 -12.38 0.81
C GLU A 71 16.11 -12.86 -0.54
N GLU A 72 15.04 -13.63 -0.50
CA GLU A 72 14.34 -14.17 -1.67
C GLU A 72 13.52 -13.10 -2.41
N THR A 73 13.24 -11.96 -1.77
CA THR A 73 12.51 -10.84 -2.41
C THR A 73 13.33 -10.09 -3.46
N LEU A 74 14.64 -10.34 -3.55
CA LEU A 74 15.56 -9.48 -4.32
C LEU A 74 15.14 -9.31 -5.78
N THR A 75 14.67 -10.37 -6.43
CA THR A 75 14.21 -10.30 -7.84
C THR A 75 12.97 -9.40 -7.96
N ASP A 76 11.98 -9.61 -7.11
CA ASP A 76 10.74 -8.83 -7.10
C ASP A 76 11.01 -7.36 -6.74
N PHE A 77 11.85 -7.13 -5.73
CA PHE A 77 12.18 -5.76 -5.31
C PHE A 77 13.03 -5.03 -6.34
N THR A 78 13.92 -5.72 -7.05
CA THR A 78 14.67 -5.14 -8.17
C THR A 78 13.74 -4.73 -9.30
N PHE A 79 12.73 -5.56 -9.61
CA PHE A 79 11.71 -5.17 -10.58
C PHE A 79 11.00 -3.88 -10.17
N VAL A 80 10.54 -3.78 -8.92
CA VAL A 80 9.87 -2.58 -8.41
C VAL A 80 10.83 -1.38 -8.31
N GLN A 81 12.09 -1.61 -7.92
CA GLN A 81 13.14 -0.57 -7.90
C GLN A 81 13.28 0.11 -9.27
N ASN A 82 13.21 -0.65 -10.34
CA ASN A 82 13.36 -0.18 -11.71
C ASN A 82 12.12 0.51 -12.30
N LEU A 83 11.00 0.50 -11.58
CA LEU A 83 9.83 1.30 -11.92
C LEU A 83 10.03 2.77 -11.49
N PRO A 84 9.47 3.75 -12.23
CA PRO A 84 9.59 5.16 -11.86
C PRO A 84 9.03 5.48 -10.46
N GLY A 85 9.57 6.52 -9.85
CA GLY A 85 9.11 7.08 -8.59
C GLY A 85 9.63 6.37 -7.34
N LYS A 86 9.40 6.98 -6.18
CA LYS A 86 9.66 6.39 -4.86
C LYS A 86 8.53 5.43 -4.49
N LYS A 87 8.83 4.39 -3.72
CA LYS A 87 7.85 3.40 -3.28
C LYS A 87 7.85 3.35 -1.76
N ILE A 88 6.66 3.27 -1.18
CA ILE A 88 6.46 3.08 0.26
C ILE A 88 5.70 1.77 0.43
N PHE A 89 6.36 0.76 1.02
CA PHE A 89 5.81 -0.55 1.25
C PHE A 89 5.24 -0.68 2.66
N LEU A 90 4.04 -1.18 2.79
CA LEU A 90 3.52 -1.69 4.04
C LEU A 90 3.23 -3.20 3.93
N LYS A 91 3.08 -3.86 5.07
CA LYS A 91 2.92 -5.31 5.14
C LYS A 91 1.52 -5.74 4.72
N GLY A 92 1.43 -6.80 3.88
CA GLY A 92 0.23 -7.59 3.67
C GLY A 92 0.26 -8.92 4.47
N ASN A 93 -0.76 -9.76 4.27
CA ASN A 93 -0.82 -11.05 4.95
C ASN A 93 0.04 -12.13 4.28
N HIS A 94 0.33 -11.99 2.99
CA HIS A 94 1.22 -12.89 2.25
C HIS A 94 2.68 -12.43 2.20
N ASP A 95 3.02 -11.28 2.79
CA ASP A 95 4.41 -10.84 2.91
C ASP A 95 5.11 -11.59 4.06
N TYR A 96 5.33 -12.90 3.88
CA TYR A 96 5.96 -13.78 4.88
C TYR A 96 7.41 -13.40 5.14
N TRP A 97 8.10 -12.79 4.16
CA TRP A 97 9.46 -12.26 4.22
C TRP A 97 9.61 -11.08 5.20
N TRP A 98 8.52 -10.46 5.62
CA TRP A 98 8.54 -9.25 6.45
C TRP A 98 9.28 -9.47 7.77
N SER A 99 10.22 -8.58 8.07
CA SER A 99 11.10 -8.66 9.22
C SER A 99 11.04 -7.39 10.08
N THR A 100 12.01 -7.16 10.93
CA THR A 100 12.13 -5.89 11.65
C THR A 100 12.48 -4.77 10.65
N LYS A 101 12.03 -3.53 10.95
CA LYS A 101 12.33 -2.38 10.09
C LYS A 101 13.84 -2.24 9.85
N THR A 102 14.66 -2.37 10.90
CA THR A 102 16.11 -2.27 10.78
C THR A 102 16.71 -3.31 9.81
N LYS A 103 16.26 -4.56 9.89
CA LYS A 103 16.74 -5.61 8.96
C LYS A 103 16.34 -5.31 7.52
N MET A 104 15.09 -4.88 7.31
CA MET A 104 14.61 -4.52 5.98
C MET A 104 15.36 -3.30 5.43
N ASP A 105 15.56 -2.24 6.22
CA ASP A 105 16.30 -1.05 5.79
C ASP A 105 17.77 -1.39 5.42
N VAL A 106 18.43 -2.26 6.20
CA VAL A 106 19.78 -2.73 5.88
C VAL A 106 19.80 -3.54 4.59
N PHE A 107 18.82 -4.42 4.40
CA PHE A 107 18.70 -5.21 3.18
C PHE A 107 18.50 -4.32 1.94
N LEU A 108 17.60 -3.35 2.01
CA LEU A 108 17.39 -2.38 0.92
C LEU A 108 18.67 -1.63 0.58
N LYS A 109 19.36 -1.11 1.58
CA LYS A 109 20.62 -0.37 1.41
C LYS A 109 21.72 -1.23 0.78
N ASN A 110 21.90 -2.46 1.28
CA ASN A 110 22.96 -3.37 0.80
C ASN A 110 22.75 -3.82 -0.66
N ASN A 111 21.51 -3.77 -1.14
CA ASN A 111 21.14 -4.17 -2.50
C ASN A 111 20.85 -2.99 -3.43
N SER A 112 21.16 -1.74 -3.02
CA SER A 112 20.93 -0.52 -3.81
C SER A 112 19.46 -0.34 -4.22
N LEU A 113 18.53 -0.71 -3.34
CA LEU A 113 17.09 -0.56 -3.54
C LEU A 113 16.62 0.81 -3.00
N ASP A 114 17.23 1.88 -3.49
CA ASP A 114 17.19 3.23 -2.89
C ASP A 114 15.84 3.95 -3.07
N THR A 115 14.99 3.48 -3.98
CA THR A 115 13.65 4.07 -4.19
C THR A 115 12.59 3.45 -3.29
N ILE A 116 12.91 2.39 -2.53
CA ILE A 116 11.96 1.65 -1.67
C ILE A 116 12.16 2.07 -0.22
N SER A 117 11.07 2.36 0.45
CA SER A 117 11.00 2.68 1.89
C SER A 117 9.95 1.82 2.58
N ILE A 118 10.14 1.55 3.86
CA ILE A 118 9.26 0.69 4.66
C ILE A 118 8.39 1.54 5.60
N LEU A 119 7.08 1.40 5.48
CA LEU A 119 6.10 1.97 6.41
C LEU A 119 5.82 0.96 7.51
N PHE A 120 6.40 1.18 8.69
CA PHE A 120 6.26 0.31 9.83
C PHE A 120 6.45 1.08 11.15
N ASN A 121 5.35 1.45 11.79
CA ASN A 121 5.27 2.30 12.99
C ASN A 121 5.83 3.73 12.80
N ASN A 122 5.92 4.19 11.57
CA ASN A 122 6.42 5.51 11.18
C ASN A 122 5.45 6.17 10.19
N SER A 123 5.83 7.31 9.66
CA SER A 123 5.12 8.01 8.59
C SER A 123 6.08 8.64 7.59
N TYR A 124 5.56 9.01 6.42
CA TYR A 124 6.29 9.74 5.39
C TYR A 124 5.48 10.96 4.93
N VAL A 125 6.14 12.09 4.72
CA VAL A 125 5.49 13.27 4.13
C VAL A 125 5.68 13.23 2.62
N VAL A 126 4.56 13.25 1.90
CA VAL A 126 4.52 13.24 0.43
C VAL A 126 3.41 14.17 -0.04
N ASP A 127 3.72 15.08 -0.97
CA ASP A 127 2.75 15.98 -1.62
C ASP A 127 1.82 16.71 -0.64
N GLY A 128 2.36 17.14 0.50
CA GLY A 128 1.57 17.86 1.53
C GLY A 128 0.76 16.97 2.48
N TYR A 129 0.75 15.67 2.29
CA TYR A 129 0.11 14.68 3.15
C TYR A 129 1.11 13.93 4.02
N ALA A 130 0.64 13.39 5.14
CA ALA A 130 1.41 12.47 5.97
C ALA A 130 0.89 11.03 5.78
N ILE A 131 1.69 10.20 5.11
CA ILE A 131 1.38 8.81 4.81
C ILE A 131 1.62 7.96 6.04
N CYS A 132 0.60 7.27 6.52
CA CYS A 132 0.65 6.38 7.67
C CYS A 132 -0.21 5.14 7.45
N GLY A 133 -0.05 4.14 8.31
CA GLY A 133 -0.82 2.91 8.21
C GLY A 133 -0.12 1.69 8.75
N THR A 134 -0.80 0.57 8.60
CA THR A 134 -0.33 -0.77 8.99
C THR A 134 -1.05 -1.83 8.18
N ARG A 135 -0.70 -3.11 8.38
CA ARG A 135 -1.44 -4.21 7.77
C ARG A 135 -2.93 -4.19 8.11
N GLY A 136 -3.29 -3.77 9.32
CA GLY A 136 -4.63 -3.95 9.85
C GLY A 136 -4.90 -5.42 10.22
N TRP A 137 -6.11 -5.70 10.58
CA TRP A 137 -6.57 -7.06 10.86
C TRP A 137 -8.09 -7.13 10.69
N PHE A 138 -8.56 -8.30 10.29
CA PHE A 138 -9.97 -8.61 10.25
C PHE A 138 -10.18 -9.92 11.02
N LEU A 139 -11.06 -9.89 12.02
CA LEU A 139 -11.32 -11.09 12.82
C LEU A 139 -12.14 -12.09 12.01
N GLU A 140 -11.51 -13.16 11.57
CA GLU A 140 -12.20 -14.30 10.98
C GLU A 140 -12.74 -15.26 12.06
N ASN A 141 -12.03 -15.32 13.20
CA ASN A 141 -12.39 -16.11 14.36
C ASN A 141 -12.00 -15.36 15.64
N GLU A 142 -12.80 -15.45 16.69
CA GLU A 142 -12.53 -14.86 18.01
C GLU A 142 -11.48 -15.65 18.82
N SER A 143 -10.47 -16.21 18.18
CA SER A 143 -9.40 -16.91 18.90
C SER A 143 -8.55 -15.94 19.71
N GLN A 144 -7.97 -16.41 20.83
CA GLN A 144 -7.07 -15.59 21.64
C GLN A 144 -5.84 -15.11 20.85
N ASN A 145 -5.40 -15.87 19.84
CA ASN A 145 -4.30 -15.47 18.98
C ASN A 145 -4.70 -14.32 18.05
N ASP A 146 -5.90 -14.36 17.47
CA ASP A 146 -6.43 -13.31 16.63
C ASP A 146 -6.59 -12.00 17.39
N ILE A 147 -7.11 -12.06 18.62
CA ILE A 147 -7.23 -10.90 19.51
C ILE A 147 -5.84 -10.28 19.81
N LYS A 148 -4.82 -11.11 20.06
CA LYS A 148 -3.45 -10.60 20.27
C LYS A 148 -2.87 -9.93 19.03
N VAL A 149 -3.13 -10.50 17.86
CA VAL A 149 -2.69 -9.91 16.58
C VAL A 149 -3.41 -8.60 16.35
N LEU A 150 -4.73 -8.56 16.51
CA LEU A 150 -5.54 -7.35 16.38
C LEU A 150 -5.04 -6.24 17.30
N ASN A 151 -4.85 -6.50 18.60
CA ASN A 151 -4.36 -5.51 19.56
C ASN A 151 -2.97 -4.96 19.16
N ARG A 152 -2.12 -5.81 18.60
CA ARG A 152 -0.81 -5.39 18.09
C ARG A 152 -0.94 -4.49 16.86
N GLU A 153 -1.84 -4.82 15.94
CA GLU A 153 -2.09 -3.99 14.75
C GLU A 153 -2.73 -2.64 15.11
N VAL A 154 -3.63 -2.61 16.10
CA VAL A 154 -4.16 -1.36 16.67
C VAL A 154 -3.03 -0.47 17.19
N GLY A 155 -2.14 -1.01 18.02
CA GLY A 155 -1.00 -0.24 18.55
C GLY A 155 -0.04 0.25 17.45
N ARG A 156 0.18 -0.54 16.40
CA ARG A 156 0.99 -0.14 15.23
C ARG A 156 0.34 0.96 14.43
N LEU A 157 -0.98 0.86 14.21
CA LEU A 157 -1.74 1.90 13.51
C LEU A 157 -1.66 3.21 14.27
N GLU A 158 -1.89 3.18 15.60
CA GLU A 158 -1.78 4.37 16.44
C GLU A 158 -0.37 4.98 16.39
N ALA A 159 0.68 4.18 16.50
CA ALA A 159 2.06 4.67 16.43
C ALA A 159 2.35 5.36 15.08
N SER A 160 1.90 4.77 13.99
CA SER A 160 2.06 5.32 12.64
C SER A 160 1.28 6.64 12.47
N ILE A 161 0.01 6.69 12.91
CA ILE A 161 -0.81 7.91 12.84
C ILE A 161 -0.22 9.01 13.75
N GLN A 162 0.23 8.68 14.95
CA GLN A 162 0.87 9.66 15.84
C GLN A 162 2.13 10.25 15.22
N SER A 163 2.93 9.42 14.53
CA SER A 163 4.07 9.90 13.73
C SER A 163 3.63 10.88 12.65
N ALA A 164 2.53 10.58 11.95
CA ALA A 164 1.96 11.44 10.91
C ALA A 164 1.45 12.78 11.49
N VAL A 165 0.69 12.74 12.56
CA VAL A 165 0.13 13.93 13.22
C VAL A 165 1.24 14.91 13.65
N LYS A 166 2.37 14.41 14.16
CA LYS A 166 3.52 15.23 14.53
C LYS A 166 4.11 16.04 13.38
N THR A 167 3.86 15.66 12.14
CA THR A 167 4.35 16.41 10.97
C THR A 167 3.54 17.69 10.69
N GLY A 168 2.37 17.85 11.29
CA GLY A 168 1.43 18.94 11.01
C GLY A 168 0.76 18.84 9.63
N LYS A 169 0.91 17.71 8.92
CA LYS A 169 0.26 17.45 7.63
C LYS A 169 -0.98 16.60 7.82
N GLU A 170 -1.91 16.67 6.85
CA GLU A 170 -3.11 15.83 6.82
C GLU A 170 -2.71 14.36 6.72
N PRO A 171 -3.09 13.51 7.69
CA PRO A 171 -2.80 12.09 7.63
C PRO A 171 -3.70 11.39 6.63
N ILE A 172 -3.11 10.56 5.77
CA ILE A 172 -3.82 9.58 4.93
C ILE A 172 -3.42 8.20 5.39
N VAL A 173 -4.42 7.38 5.72
CA VAL A 173 -4.18 6.01 6.21
C VAL A 173 -4.21 5.01 5.07
N PHE A 174 -3.23 4.13 5.08
CA PHE A 174 -3.14 2.96 4.21
C PHE A 174 -3.19 1.70 5.07
N LEU A 175 -4.09 0.80 4.73
CA LEU A 175 -4.22 -0.52 5.35
C LEU A 175 -4.08 -1.60 4.27
N HIS A 176 -3.70 -2.82 4.69
CA HIS A 176 -3.85 -3.97 3.80
C HIS A 176 -5.25 -4.58 3.96
N TYR A 177 -5.64 -4.94 5.18
CA TYR A 177 -7.00 -5.44 5.42
C TYR A 177 -8.04 -4.32 5.40
N PRO A 178 -9.24 -4.57 4.82
CA PRO A 178 -10.35 -3.63 4.89
C PRO A 178 -10.80 -3.45 6.35
N PRO A 179 -10.96 -2.21 6.86
CA PRO A 179 -11.51 -1.99 8.20
C PRO A 179 -13.02 -2.20 8.26
N VAL A 180 -13.69 -2.18 7.10
CA VAL A 180 -15.11 -2.49 6.92
C VAL A 180 -15.27 -3.37 5.69
N TYR A 181 -16.05 -4.44 5.81
CA TYR A 181 -16.33 -5.38 4.74
C TYR A 181 -17.81 -5.78 4.77
N GLY A 182 -18.57 -5.38 3.76
CA GLY A 182 -20.01 -5.51 3.76
C GLY A 182 -20.65 -4.79 4.94
N THR A 183 -21.28 -5.53 5.83
CA THR A 183 -21.89 -5.02 7.05
C THR A 183 -21.03 -5.23 8.31
N THR A 184 -19.88 -5.88 8.15
CA THR A 184 -18.98 -6.19 9.27
C THR A 184 -17.89 -5.14 9.37
N LYS A 185 -17.65 -4.65 10.58
CA LYS A 185 -16.66 -3.63 10.89
C LYS A 185 -15.67 -4.16 11.93
N CYS A 186 -14.39 -3.92 11.73
CA CYS A 186 -13.37 -4.14 12.75
C CYS A 186 -13.34 -2.90 13.65
N ASP A 187 -14.13 -2.94 14.73
CA ASP A 187 -14.35 -1.76 15.58
C ASP A 187 -13.05 -1.22 16.17
N GLU A 188 -12.11 -2.08 16.56
CA GLU A 188 -10.84 -1.68 17.15
C GLU A 188 -9.99 -0.83 16.16
N ILE A 189 -9.87 -1.27 14.93
CA ILE A 189 -9.16 -0.51 13.87
C ILE A 189 -9.97 0.75 13.51
N PHE A 190 -11.28 0.60 13.33
CA PHE A 190 -12.13 1.71 12.91
C PHE A 190 -12.17 2.85 13.94
N ASN A 191 -12.24 2.51 15.23
CA ASN A 191 -12.21 3.48 16.33
C ASN A 191 -10.90 4.28 16.38
N VAL A 192 -9.76 3.67 15.98
CA VAL A 192 -8.51 4.43 15.82
C VAL A 192 -8.63 5.47 14.72
N LEU A 193 -9.22 5.11 13.58
CA LEU A 193 -9.44 6.09 12.49
C LEU A 193 -10.31 7.26 12.94
N LEU A 194 -11.39 6.99 13.66
CA LEU A 194 -12.27 8.04 14.21
C LEU A 194 -11.57 8.89 15.27
N LYS A 195 -10.84 8.26 16.19
CA LYS A 195 -10.08 8.93 17.27
C LYS A 195 -9.13 10.01 16.74
N TYR A 196 -8.49 9.74 15.61
CA TYR A 196 -7.54 10.67 15.00
C TYR A 196 -8.15 11.51 13.87
N ASN A 197 -9.49 11.49 13.72
CA ASN A 197 -10.24 12.23 12.70
C ASN A 197 -9.70 12.00 11.27
N ILE A 198 -9.34 10.74 10.96
CA ILE A 198 -8.88 10.36 9.63
C ILE A 198 -9.99 10.62 8.62
N LYS A 199 -9.64 11.21 7.47
CA LYS A 199 -10.59 11.55 6.40
C LYS A 199 -10.50 10.62 5.20
N LYS A 200 -9.35 9.97 5.01
CA LYS A 200 -9.09 9.11 3.84
C LYS A 200 -8.39 7.83 4.26
N CYS A 201 -8.91 6.71 3.80
CA CYS A 201 -8.35 5.38 4.07
C CYS A 201 -8.35 4.54 2.79
N TYR A 202 -7.16 4.13 2.37
CA TYR A 202 -6.95 3.24 1.23
C TYR A 202 -6.62 1.84 1.75
N TYR A 203 -7.16 0.80 1.10
CA TYR A 203 -6.94 -0.57 1.54
C TYR A 203 -6.90 -1.55 0.36
N GLY A 204 -6.28 -2.72 0.56
CA GLY A 204 -6.12 -3.80 -0.42
C GLY A 204 -6.86 -5.08 -0.03
N HIS A 205 -6.19 -6.22 -0.21
CA HIS A 205 -6.58 -7.56 0.23
C HIS A 205 -7.74 -8.20 -0.53
N LEU A 206 -8.72 -7.46 -0.99
CA LEU A 206 -9.92 -8.02 -1.62
C LEU A 206 -9.69 -8.26 -3.11
N HIS A 207 -9.75 -9.52 -3.52
CA HIS A 207 -9.55 -9.97 -4.89
C HIS A 207 -10.79 -10.63 -5.46
N GLY A 208 -10.95 -10.49 -6.79
CA GLY A 208 -12.00 -11.10 -7.58
C GLY A 208 -13.37 -10.50 -7.31
N LYS A 209 -14.24 -10.56 -8.33
CA LYS A 209 -15.57 -9.92 -8.30
C LYS A 209 -16.44 -10.33 -7.12
N LYS A 210 -16.30 -11.59 -6.65
CA LYS A 210 -17.11 -12.12 -5.55
C LYS A 210 -16.81 -11.40 -4.23
N ASN A 211 -15.53 -11.12 -3.93
CA ASN A 211 -15.13 -10.47 -2.69
C ASN A 211 -15.25 -8.94 -2.80
N MET A 212 -14.86 -8.38 -3.94
CA MET A 212 -14.90 -6.94 -4.17
C MET A 212 -16.31 -6.34 -4.09
N ARG A 213 -17.37 -7.12 -4.34
CA ARG A 213 -18.76 -6.64 -4.22
C ARG A 213 -19.15 -6.20 -2.82
N PHE A 214 -18.39 -6.63 -1.80
CA PHE A 214 -18.60 -6.25 -0.41
C PHE A 214 -17.62 -5.16 0.06
N ALA A 215 -16.75 -4.70 -0.83
CA ALA A 215 -15.84 -3.61 -0.54
C ALA A 215 -16.63 -2.32 -0.26
N VAL A 216 -16.25 -1.61 0.79
CA VAL A 216 -16.80 -0.29 1.09
C VAL A 216 -15.94 0.75 0.38
N GLU A 217 -16.50 1.46 -0.57
CA GLU A 217 -15.86 2.56 -1.29
C GLU A 217 -16.71 3.83 -1.17
N GLY A 218 -16.05 4.99 -1.11
CA GLY A 218 -16.68 6.28 -0.85
C GLY A 218 -16.82 6.57 0.63
N GLU A 219 -17.67 7.54 0.96
CA GLU A 219 -17.84 7.99 2.34
C GLU A 219 -18.61 6.97 3.19
N TYR A 220 -18.00 6.60 4.30
CA TYR A 220 -18.61 5.78 5.35
C TYR A 220 -18.21 6.34 6.73
N GLU A 221 -19.18 6.76 7.53
CA GLU A 221 -18.98 7.37 8.85
C GLU A 221 -17.93 8.52 8.87
N GLY A 222 -17.94 9.38 7.84
CA GLY A 222 -17.06 10.55 7.74
C GLY A 222 -15.64 10.27 7.23
N ILE A 223 -15.36 9.04 6.75
CA ILE A 223 -14.09 8.62 6.16
C ILE A 223 -14.34 8.19 4.72
N ASP A 224 -13.54 8.72 3.78
CA ASP A 224 -13.56 8.27 2.38
C ASP A 224 -12.67 7.04 2.20
N PHE A 225 -13.28 5.90 1.86
CA PHE A 225 -12.62 4.62 1.67
C PHE A 225 -12.39 4.31 0.19
N LYS A 226 -11.25 3.70 -0.11
CA LYS A 226 -10.91 3.27 -1.47
C LYS A 226 -10.21 1.93 -1.48
N LEU A 227 -10.78 0.96 -2.23
CA LEU A 227 -10.12 -0.32 -2.53
C LEU A 227 -9.07 -0.11 -3.63
N ILE A 228 -7.83 -0.53 -3.36
CA ILE A 228 -6.70 -0.34 -4.27
C ILE A 228 -5.98 -1.64 -4.65
N SER A 229 -6.62 -2.80 -4.49
CA SER A 229 -6.09 -4.07 -4.98
C SER A 229 -5.83 -3.98 -6.49
N CYS A 230 -4.69 -4.52 -6.95
CA CYS A 230 -4.23 -4.33 -8.32
C CYS A 230 -5.22 -4.87 -9.37
N ASP A 231 -5.89 -5.98 -9.14
CA ASP A 231 -6.92 -6.51 -10.06
C ASP A 231 -8.19 -5.63 -10.07
N ARG A 232 -8.55 -4.97 -8.95
CA ARG A 232 -9.61 -3.95 -8.91
C ARG A 232 -9.25 -2.75 -9.79
N LEU A 233 -7.98 -2.38 -9.79
CA LEU A 233 -7.46 -1.23 -10.53
C LEU A 233 -6.99 -1.58 -11.96
N SER A 234 -7.22 -2.80 -12.43
CA SER A 234 -6.70 -3.27 -13.72
C SER A 234 -5.17 -3.11 -13.83
N PHE A 235 -4.46 -3.30 -12.71
CA PHE A 235 -3.00 -3.15 -12.58
C PHE A 235 -2.48 -1.74 -12.90
N MET A 236 -3.26 -0.73 -12.54
CA MET A 236 -2.94 0.67 -12.78
C MET A 236 -2.90 1.44 -11.44
N PRO A 237 -1.76 1.98 -10.99
CA PRO A 237 -1.72 2.83 -9.81
C PRO A 237 -2.67 4.03 -9.95
N ILE A 238 -3.41 4.34 -8.89
CA ILE A 238 -4.34 5.47 -8.90
C ILE A 238 -3.74 6.68 -8.20
N LEU A 239 -4.10 7.87 -8.67
CA LEU A 239 -3.77 9.13 -8.01
C LEU A 239 -4.54 9.26 -6.70
N VAL A 240 -3.83 9.52 -5.60
CA VAL A 240 -4.41 9.84 -4.30
C VAL A 240 -4.85 11.30 -4.29
N ARG A 241 -6.11 11.54 -3.92
CA ARG A 241 -6.73 12.88 -3.89
C ARG A 241 -7.46 13.11 -2.58
#